data_0a5682d1bf996fd8e097a6243a04a236
#
_entry.id   0a5682d1bf996fd8e097a6243a04a236
#
_cell.length_a   1.000
_cell.length_b   1.000
_cell.length_c   1.000
_cell.angle_alpha   90.00
_cell.angle_beta   90.00
_cell.angle_gamma   90.00
#
_symmetry.space_group_name_H-M   'P 1'
#
loop_
_entity.id
_entity.type
_entity.pdbx_description
1 polymer ?
#
loop_
_entity_poly.entity_id
_entity_poly.type
_entity_poly.pdbx_seq_one_letter_code
_entity_poly.pdbx_strand_id
1 'polypeptide(L)'
;MQITDLVVFNILKIHQLVVEPRRVKATYTIVKNSGEEVSNELIYSYQSAYFDRKNAADVNLASMMAAQVAINYGLFFEKIIFNGLYEKEDRQFLKDMIENTSREILVNKFFHKNEFLKAPFDELQPQKLEKYTASIIEFENTDYAGLKVDPVQSNPAKNEYAILSSGGKDSLLSYGIIKEIGVPHPVFINESGRHWFTAVNAYKHFQEIEPNTVKPWCNSDRIFNWMAKQMPFIRENFQNIRADIYPIRLWTVSVFLFGVLPVARKRNIGNILIGNEYDTTVKGNFNGITHYNALYDQSKYFDNALTRYYKKKGWNIYQYSLLRSLSELLILKILVKRYPELQQQQISCHAAHEKEGRMYPCGNCEKCRRIVGMLKVLDEDPNRCGYRDDQIEKGLQSLSEKSVKQISSDAAHLFYLLKSKNLIADNEHSRRLGKEHKEIMSLRFDNERSLMSDLPKHIRQPLLKIFQEYSEGTVQLKDRKWVSINPYSDLLNIDYFLQKENE
;
A
#
# COMPACT_ATOMS: atom_id res chain seq x y z
N MET A 1 -15.66 -24.22 14.61
CA MET A 1 -15.79 -22.79 14.91
C MET A 1 -16.39 -22.08 13.73
N GLN A 2 -17.31 -21.12 13.94
CA GLN A 2 -17.98 -20.35 12.89
C GLN A 2 -17.40 -18.93 12.80
N ILE A 3 -17.63 -18.23 11.68
CA ILE A 3 -17.15 -16.86 11.48
C ILE A 3 -17.76 -15.89 12.52
N THR A 4 -19.00 -16.16 12.96
CA THR A 4 -19.67 -15.37 14.02
C THR A 4 -18.94 -15.40 15.35
N ASP A 5 -18.14 -16.44 15.63
CA ASP A 5 -17.37 -16.58 16.88
C ASP A 5 -16.19 -15.58 16.94
N LEU A 6 -15.90 -14.89 15.82
CA LEU A 6 -14.91 -13.82 15.78
C LEU A 6 -15.39 -12.52 16.44
N VAL A 7 -16.70 -12.36 16.67
CA VAL A 7 -17.24 -11.19 17.40
C VAL A 7 -16.97 -11.40 18.89
N VAL A 8 -15.90 -10.80 19.36
CA VAL A 8 -15.37 -10.96 20.72
C VAL A 8 -15.54 -9.74 21.62
N PHE A 9 -16.03 -8.63 21.07
CA PHE A 9 -16.28 -7.38 21.78
C PHE A 9 -17.65 -6.82 21.46
N ASN A 10 -18.20 -6.06 22.40
CA ASN A 10 -19.47 -5.37 22.24
C ASN A 10 -19.32 -4.16 21.29
N ILE A 11 -18.58 -3.11 21.68
CA ILE A 11 -18.54 -1.86 20.90
C ILE A 11 -17.09 -1.39 20.70
N LEU A 12 -16.78 -0.90 19.48
CA LEU A 12 -15.65 -0.03 19.19
C LEU A 12 -16.17 1.40 18.95
N LYS A 13 -15.77 2.35 19.80
CA LYS A 13 -16.11 3.78 19.63
C LYS A 13 -14.89 4.54 19.13
N ILE A 14 -15.06 5.34 18.08
CA ILE A 14 -14.10 6.34 17.61
C ILE A 14 -14.75 7.69 17.90
N HIS A 15 -14.23 8.43 18.88
CA HIS A 15 -14.89 9.62 19.43
C HIS A 15 -13.87 10.64 19.97
N GLN A 16 -14.36 11.72 20.57
CA GLN A 16 -13.56 12.81 21.15
C GLN A 16 -12.53 13.34 20.14
N LEU A 17 -13.02 13.63 18.92
CA LEU A 17 -12.16 14.16 17.86
C LEU A 17 -11.69 15.58 18.22
N VAL A 18 -10.38 15.78 18.26
CA VAL A 18 -9.73 17.08 18.48
C VAL A 18 -9.00 17.48 17.20
N VAL A 19 -9.37 18.65 16.68
CA VAL A 19 -8.78 19.24 15.47
C VAL A 19 -8.02 20.50 15.85
N GLU A 20 -6.70 20.45 15.75
CA GLU A 20 -5.77 21.55 15.96
C GLU A 20 -5.05 21.90 14.66
N PRO A 21 -4.50 23.10 14.44
CA PRO A 21 -3.89 23.48 13.16
C PRO A 21 -2.84 22.49 12.61
N ARG A 22 -2.10 21.81 13.50
CA ARG A 22 -1.03 20.87 13.13
C ARG A 22 -1.27 19.45 13.62
N ARG A 23 -2.45 19.16 14.19
CA ARG A 23 -2.71 17.87 14.83
C ARG A 23 -4.18 17.47 14.74
N VAL A 24 -4.38 16.18 14.54
CA VAL A 24 -5.67 15.52 14.70
C VAL A 24 -5.52 14.42 15.73
N LYS A 25 -6.44 14.33 16.70
CA LYS A 25 -6.53 13.25 17.67
C LYS A 25 -7.93 12.69 17.73
N ALA A 26 -8.04 11.39 17.97
CA ALA A 26 -9.32 10.72 18.25
C ALA A 26 -9.11 9.60 19.25
N THR A 27 -10.06 9.42 20.16
CA THR A 27 -10.05 8.33 21.14
C THR A 27 -10.68 7.08 20.53
N TYR A 28 -10.01 5.96 20.66
CA TYR A 28 -10.48 4.61 20.37
C TYR A 28 -10.83 3.93 21.67
N THR A 29 -12.11 3.61 21.89
CA THR A 29 -12.57 2.91 23.09
C THR A 29 -13.17 1.55 22.71
N ILE A 30 -12.65 0.50 23.30
CA ILE A 30 -13.23 -0.85 23.25
C ILE A 30 -14.13 -1.03 24.47
N VAL A 31 -15.40 -1.35 24.24
CA VAL A 31 -16.31 -1.82 25.27
C VAL A 31 -16.35 -3.34 25.20
N LYS A 32 -15.83 -4.00 26.22
CA LYS A 32 -15.81 -5.46 26.32
C LYS A 32 -17.22 -6.00 26.63
N ASN A 33 -17.45 -7.31 26.41
CA ASN A 33 -18.71 -7.97 26.78
C ASN A 33 -19.01 -7.90 28.28
N SER A 34 -17.98 -7.72 29.12
CA SER A 34 -18.13 -7.48 30.58
C SER A 34 -18.63 -6.08 30.95
N GLY A 35 -18.68 -5.15 29.99
CA GLY A 35 -18.94 -3.74 30.22
C GLY A 35 -17.68 -2.91 30.55
N GLU A 36 -16.51 -3.53 30.70
CA GLU A 36 -15.23 -2.82 30.90
C GLU A 36 -14.89 -2.00 29.65
N GLU A 37 -14.46 -0.75 29.85
CA GLU A 37 -13.97 0.14 28.78
C GLU A 37 -12.46 0.31 28.86
N VAL A 38 -11.77 0.14 27.73
CA VAL A 38 -10.34 0.43 27.57
C VAL A 38 -10.13 1.35 26.39
N SER A 39 -9.25 2.35 26.52
CA SER A 39 -9.10 3.41 25.53
C SER A 39 -7.64 3.66 25.16
N ASN A 40 -7.43 4.19 23.93
CA ASN A 40 -6.15 4.69 23.46
C ASN A 40 -6.41 5.81 22.43
N GLU A 41 -5.39 6.65 22.16
CA GLU A 41 -5.52 7.78 21.24
C GLU A 41 -4.79 7.53 19.91
N LEU A 42 -5.50 7.71 18.79
CA LEU A 42 -4.91 7.87 17.46
C LEU A 42 -4.53 9.33 17.26
N ILE A 43 -3.30 9.58 16.82
CA ILE A 43 -2.76 10.93 16.64
C ILE A 43 -2.11 11.05 15.26
N TYR A 44 -2.44 12.12 14.54
CA TYR A 44 -1.67 12.60 13.39
C TYR A 44 -1.06 13.96 13.73
N SER A 45 0.19 14.19 13.35
CA SER A 45 0.89 15.46 13.54
C SER A 45 1.63 15.89 12.28
N TYR A 46 1.65 17.20 12.05
CA TYR A 46 2.21 17.83 10.85
C TYR A 46 3.16 18.95 11.23
N GLN A 47 4.13 19.23 10.37
CA GLN A 47 5.09 20.33 10.55
C GLN A 47 4.45 21.70 10.30
N SER A 48 3.43 21.77 9.44
CA SER A 48 2.70 22.98 9.08
C SER A 48 1.23 22.92 9.50
N ALA A 49 0.55 24.07 9.53
CA ALA A 49 -0.88 24.15 9.81
C ALA A 49 -1.69 23.73 8.58
N TYR A 50 -2.45 22.64 8.70
CA TYR A 50 -3.31 22.10 7.64
C TYR A 50 -4.80 22.13 7.99
N PHE A 51 -5.16 22.39 9.25
CA PHE A 51 -6.53 22.30 9.71
C PHE A 51 -6.99 23.59 10.39
N ASP A 52 -8.27 23.89 10.20
CA ASP A 52 -9.02 24.86 10.99
C ASP A 52 -10.24 24.16 11.59
N ARG A 53 -10.34 24.10 12.93
CA ARG A 53 -11.49 23.50 13.64
C ARG A 53 -12.84 24.17 13.35
N LYS A 54 -12.84 25.40 12.83
CA LYS A 54 -14.05 26.12 12.43
C LYS A 54 -14.46 25.79 10.99
N ASN A 55 -13.59 25.19 10.21
CA ASN A 55 -13.88 24.78 8.85
C ASN A 55 -14.45 23.35 8.86
N ALA A 56 -15.72 23.22 8.50
CA ALA A 56 -16.41 21.92 8.47
C ALA A 56 -15.73 20.89 7.55
N ALA A 57 -15.14 21.32 6.43
CA ALA A 57 -14.44 20.42 5.52
C ALA A 57 -13.15 19.87 6.13
N ASP A 58 -12.46 20.63 6.99
CA ASP A 58 -11.27 20.16 7.71
C ASP A 58 -11.64 19.21 8.85
N VAL A 59 -12.75 19.50 9.56
CA VAL A 59 -13.31 18.60 10.59
C VAL A 59 -13.78 17.29 9.97
N ASN A 60 -14.44 17.34 8.82
CA ASN A 60 -14.85 16.15 8.08
C ASN A 60 -13.63 15.31 7.63
N LEU A 61 -12.60 15.93 7.06
CA LEU A 61 -11.37 15.23 6.71
C LEU A 61 -10.70 14.60 7.94
N ALA A 62 -10.62 15.32 9.06
CA ALA A 62 -10.09 14.81 10.32
C ALA A 62 -10.90 13.61 10.85
N SER A 63 -12.24 13.64 10.73
CA SER A 63 -13.11 12.50 11.05
C SER A 63 -12.79 11.28 10.19
N MET A 64 -12.62 11.48 8.89
CA MET A 64 -12.24 10.42 7.96
C MET A 64 -10.85 9.85 8.25
N MET A 65 -9.88 10.68 8.62
CA MET A 65 -8.55 10.24 9.06
C MET A 65 -8.64 9.38 10.32
N ALA A 66 -9.44 9.81 11.30
CA ALA A 66 -9.66 9.08 12.54
C ALA A 66 -10.29 7.70 12.32
N ALA A 67 -11.12 7.53 11.30
CA ALA A 67 -11.82 6.29 11.00
C ALA A 67 -10.94 5.19 10.39
N GLN A 68 -9.78 5.52 9.76
CA GLN A 68 -9.06 4.58 8.88
C GLN A 68 -8.49 3.35 9.61
N VAL A 69 -8.06 3.47 10.85
CA VAL A 69 -7.59 2.32 11.63
C VAL A 69 -8.74 1.35 11.95
N ALA A 70 -9.94 1.88 12.25
CA ALA A 70 -11.11 1.10 12.63
C ALA A 70 -11.62 0.16 11.51
N ILE A 71 -11.30 0.45 10.25
CA ILE A 71 -11.70 -0.37 9.08
C ILE A 71 -11.23 -1.83 9.22
N ASN A 72 -10.15 -2.10 9.96
CA ASN A 72 -9.62 -3.44 10.20
C ASN A 72 -10.46 -4.31 11.16
N TYR A 73 -11.49 -3.78 11.78
CA TYR A 73 -12.12 -4.42 12.94
C TYR A 73 -13.58 -4.82 12.74
N GLY A 74 -14.10 -4.74 11.52
CA GLY A 74 -15.48 -5.08 11.17
C GLY A 74 -15.93 -6.52 11.45
N LEU A 75 -15.00 -7.44 11.75
CA LEU A 75 -15.26 -8.85 12.10
C LEU A 75 -15.38 -9.08 13.60
N PHE A 76 -14.91 -8.14 14.46
CA PHE A 76 -14.56 -8.48 15.85
C PHE A 76 -15.46 -7.79 16.88
N PHE A 77 -16.33 -6.90 16.45
CA PHE A 77 -17.24 -6.12 17.31
C PHE A 77 -18.68 -6.33 16.88
N GLU A 78 -19.62 -6.33 17.84
CA GLU A 78 -21.05 -6.25 17.53
C GLU A 78 -21.38 -4.93 16.85
N LYS A 79 -20.74 -3.83 17.30
CA LYS A 79 -20.99 -2.50 16.79
C LYS A 79 -19.70 -1.68 16.69
N ILE A 80 -19.59 -0.87 15.61
CA ILE A 80 -18.57 0.19 15.48
C ILE A 80 -19.29 1.53 15.35
N ILE A 81 -18.97 2.47 16.24
CA ILE A 81 -19.56 3.81 16.30
C ILE A 81 -18.50 4.84 15.92
N PHE A 82 -18.77 5.58 14.86
CA PHE A 82 -17.94 6.71 14.40
C PHE A 82 -18.61 8.02 14.85
N ASN A 83 -18.05 8.69 15.86
CA ASN A 83 -18.51 10.01 16.28
C ASN A 83 -17.62 11.08 15.65
N GLY A 84 -18.21 11.93 14.80
CA GLY A 84 -17.53 12.96 14.04
C GLY A 84 -18.40 13.50 12.93
N LEU A 85 -17.84 14.32 12.07
CA LEU A 85 -18.56 14.92 10.94
C LEU A 85 -18.41 14.05 9.69
N TYR A 86 -19.42 13.26 9.35
CA TYR A 86 -19.45 12.35 8.21
C TYR A 86 -20.60 12.67 7.26
N GLU A 87 -20.27 12.91 5.98
CA GLU A 87 -21.25 13.06 4.91
C GLU A 87 -21.73 11.67 4.42
N LYS A 88 -22.73 11.66 3.54
CA LYS A 88 -23.27 10.43 2.95
C LYS A 88 -22.20 9.62 2.22
N GLU A 89 -21.35 10.29 1.47
CA GLU A 89 -20.26 9.72 0.68
C GLU A 89 -19.19 9.06 1.60
N ASP A 90 -18.90 9.69 2.73
CA ASP A 90 -17.97 9.18 3.74
C ASP A 90 -18.49 7.89 4.37
N ARG A 91 -19.76 7.90 4.77
CA ARG A 91 -20.42 6.73 5.38
C ARG A 91 -20.46 5.55 4.42
N GLN A 92 -20.76 5.79 3.15
CA GLN A 92 -20.76 4.74 2.14
C GLN A 92 -19.36 4.20 1.90
N PHE A 93 -18.37 5.09 1.72
CA PHE A 93 -16.97 4.70 1.54
C PHE A 93 -16.45 3.84 2.70
N LEU A 94 -16.68 4.26 3.94
CA LEU A 94 -16.23 3.51 5.12
C LEU A 94 -16.89 2.13 5.21
N LYS A 95 -18.20 2.01 4.93
CA LYS A 95 -18.90 0.72 4.91
C LYS A 95 -18.34 -0.22 3.86
N ASP A 96 -18.13 0.28 2.63
CA ASP A 96 -17.57 -0.50 1.53
C ASP A 96 -16.13 -0.98 1.85
N MET A 97 -15.33 -0.11 2.49
CA MET A 97 -13.96 -0.46 2.87
C MET A 97 -13.90 -1.45 4.03
N ILE A 98 -14.78 -1.33 5.02
CA ILE A 98 -14.89 -2.32 6.12
C ILE A 98 -15.27 -3.69 5.55
N GLU A 99 -16.21 -3.74 4.61
CA GLU A 99 -16.63 -4.97 3.95
C GLU A 99 -15.48 -5.65 3.20
N ASN A 100 -14.77 -4.90 2.34
CA ASN A 100 -13.61 -5.41 1.61
C ASN A 100 -12.50 -5.88 2.56
N THR A 101 -12.20 -5.09 3.59
CA THR A 101 -11.14 -5.42 4.57
C THR A 101 -11.51 -6.66 5.38
N SER A 102 -12.76 -6.80 5.81
CA SER A 102 -13.26 -7.99 6.52
C SER A 102 -13.07 -9.26 5.68
N ARG A 103 -13.43 -9.22 4.38
CA ARG A 103 -13.19 -10.30 3.43
C ARG A 103 -11.71 -10.68 3.34
N GLU A 104 -10.84 -9.69 3.13
CA GLU A 104 -9.40 -9.90 3.01
C GLU A 104 -8.78 -10.46 4.30
N ILE A 105 -9.23 -9.98 5.47
CA ILE A 105 -8.77 -10.47 6.78
C ILE A 105 -9.18 -11.91 6.97
N LEU A 106 -10.41 -12.31 6.66
CA LEU A 106 -10.85 -13.70 6.76
C LEU A 106 -9.95 -14.61 5.93
N VAL A 107 -9.74 -14.29 4.65
CA VAL A 107 -8.92 -15.13 3.77
C VAL A 107 -7.46 -15.17 4.25
N ASN A 108 -6.84 -14.01 4.48
CA ASN A 108 -5.40 -13.95 4.70
C ASN A 108 -4.97 -14.22 6.15
N LYS A 109 -5.89 -14.16 7.13
CA LYS A 109 -5.54 -14.28 8.56
C LYS A 109 -6.19 -15.46 9.26
N PHE A 110 -7.37 -15.91 8.82
CA PHE A 110 -8.12 -16.96 9.49
C PHE A 110 -8.25 -18.25 8.67
N PHE A 111 -8.30 -18.16 7.34
CA PHE A 111 -8.40 -19.34 6.48
C PHE A 111 -7.04 -19.91 6.06
N HIS A 112 -5.96 -19.21 6.33
CA HIS A 112 -4.59 -19.68 6.17
C HIS A 112 -3.93 -19.83 7.56
N LYS A 113 -2.96 -20.74 7.66
CA LYS A 113 -2.20 -20.90 8.90
C LYS A 113 -1.63 -19.57 9.38
N ASN A 114 -1.95 -19.20 10.59
CA ASN A 114 -1.53 -17.97 11.23
C ASN A 114 -0.92 -18.25 12.61
N GLU A 115 0.39 -18.12 12.74
CA GLU A 115 1.13 -18.42 13.96
C GLU A 115 0.77 -17.53 15.15
N PHE A 116 0.08 -16.42 14.90
CA PHE A 116 -0.36 -15.48 15.94
C PHE A 116 -1.65 -15.90 16.63
N LEU A 117 -2.43 -16.84 16.05
CA LEU A 117 -3.72 -17.25 16.59
C LEU A 117 -3.59 -18.34 17.64
N LYS A 118 -4.49 -18.32 18.64
CA LYS A 118 -4.72 -19.40 19.60
C LYS A 118 -5.79 -20.35 19.04
N ALA A 119 -5.68 -21.65 19.39
CA ALA A 119 -6.78 -22.58 19.14
C ALA A 119 -8.05 -22.13 19.90
N PRO A 120 -9.25 -22.33 19.35
CA PRO A 120 -9.56 -22.96 18.06
C PRO A 120 -9.66 -21.97 16.89
N PHE A 121 -9.23 -20.70 17.04
CA PHE A 121 -9.38 -19.65 16.03
C PHE A 121 -8.47 -19.86 14.79
N ASP A 122 -7.46 -20.73 14.89
CA ASP A 122 -6.59 -21.16 13.80
C ASP A 122 -7.19 -22.32 12.97
N GLU A 123 -8.41 -22.79 13.33
CA GLU A 123 -9.14 -23.89 12.67
C GLU A 123 -10.46 -23.44 12.02
N LEU A 124 -10.61 -22.14 11.74
CA LEU A 124 -11.83 -21.61 11.15
C LEU A 124 -12.05 -22.18 9.75
N GLN A 125 -13.24 -22.75 9.51
CA GLN A 125 -13.56 -23.35 8.22
C GLN A 125 -13.94 -22.27 7.19
N PRO A 126 -13.37 -22.32 5.96
CA PRO A 126 -13.71 -21.38 4.91
C PRO A 126 -15.18 -21.44 4.52
N GLN A 127 -15.83 -20.28 4.52
CA GLN A 127 -17.22 -20.15 4.09
C GLN A 127 -17.37 -18.85 3.27
N LYS A 128 -17.93 -18.96 2.05
CA LYS A 128 -18.33 -17.79 1.28
C LYS A 128 -19.59 -17.18 1.89
N LEU A 129 -19.55 -15.87 2.15
CA LEU A 129 -20.65 -15.09 2.69
C LEU A 129 -21.15 -14.08 1.66
N GLU A 130 -22.41 -13.67 1.77
CA GLU A 130 -22.96 -12.52 1.02
C GLU A 130 -22.42 -11.19 1.56
N LYS A 131 -22.20 -11.15 2.89
CA LYS A 131 -21.63 -10.01 3.61
C LYS A 131 -20.60 -10.48 4.62
N TYR A 132 -19.41 -9.87 4.58
CA TYR A 132 -18.30 -10.24 5.47
C TYR A 132 -18.21 -9.38 6.73
N THR A 133 -18.76 -8.17 6.73
CA THR A 133 -18.80 -7.31 7.92
C THR A 133 -19.78 -7.88 8.94
N ALA A 134 -19.30 -8.27 10.13
CA ALA A 134 -20.15 -8.71 11.24
C ALA A 134 -20.73 -7.53 12.03
N SER A 135 -19.99 -6.43 12.14
CA SER A 135 -20.37 -5.26 12.93
C SER A 135 -21.52 -4.45 12.34
N ILE A 136 -22.40 -3.92 13.21
CA ILE A 136 -23.30 -2.82 12.87
C ILE A 136 -22.49 -1.52 12.84
N ILE A 137 -22.56 -0.77 11.73
CA ILE A 137 -21.79 0.46 11.54
C ILE A 137 -22.70 1.65 11.74
N GLU A 138 -22.42 2.44 12.79
CA GLU A 138 -23.18 3.64 13.16
C GLU A 138 -22.32 4.91 13.03
N PHE A 139 -22.99 6.04 12.73
CA PHE A 139 -22.35 7.35 12.62
C PHE A 139 -23.11 8.34 13.47
N GLU A 140 -22.41 8.96 14.40
CA GLU A 140 -22.92 9.98 15.31
C GLU A 140 -22.24 11.32 15.03
N ASN A 141 -22.95 12.41 15.30
CA ASN A 141 -22.42 13.76 15.17
C ASN A 141 -22.74 14.57 16.44
N THR A 142 -22.28 14.09 17.59
CA THR A 142 -22.55 14.73 18.87
C THR A 142 -21.63 15.93 19.12
N ASP A 143 -20.35 15.81 18.73
CA ASP A 143 -19.32 16.81 19.03
C ASP A 143 -19.33 17.99 18.05
N TYR A 144 -19.94 17.82 16.87
CA TYR A 144 -19.96 18.80 15.78
C TYR A 144 -21.40 19.06 15.26
N ALA A 145 -22.39 18.86 16.14
CA ALA A 145 -23.78 19.16 15.83
C ALA A 145 -23.95 20.64 15.38
N GLY A 146 -24.45 20.84 14.19
CA GLY A 146 -24.61 22.19 13.62
C GLY A 146 -23.55 22.59 12.58
N LEU A 147 -22.42 21.90 12.49
CA LEU A 147 -21.52 22.07 11.37
C LEU A 147 -22.06 21.32 10.12
N LYS A 148 -22.03 22.00 8.99
CA LYS A 148 -22.35 21.42 7.68
C LYS A 148 -21.18 21.65 6.74
N VAL A 149 -20.83 20.62 5.98
CA VAL A 149 -19.81 20.75 4.93
C VAL A 149 -20.47 21.41 3.73
N ASP A 150 -19.99 22.60 3.37
CA ASP A 150 -20.42 23.24 2.14
C ASP A 150 -19.86 22.49 0.92
N PRO A 151 -20.66 22.34 -0.15
CA PRO A 151 -20.18 21.75 -1.38
C PRO A 151 -18.96 22.53 -1.91
N VAL A 152 -17.80 21.89 -1.93
CA VAL A 152 -16.58 22.49 -2.45
C VAL A 152 -16.31 21.91 -3.84
N GLN A 153 -16.10 22.78 -4.83
CA GLN A 153 -15.55 22.40 -6.11
C GLN A 153 -14.12 22.94 -6.18
N SER A 154 -13.13 22.08 -5.91
CA SER A 154 -11.75 22.44 -6.10
C SER A 154 -11.29 22.17 -7.55
N ASN A 155 -10.35 22.96 -8.04
CA ASN A 155 -9.71 22.73 -9.32
C ASN A 155 -8.18 22.62 -9.09
N PRO A 156 -7.72 21.48 -8.57
CA PRO A 156 -6.32 21.32 -8.21
C PRO A 156 -5.42 21.30 -9.44
N ALA A 157 -4.16 21.63 -9.25
CA ALA A 157 -3.15 21.68 -10.29
C ALA A 157 -2.85 20.27 -10.83
N LYS A 158 -3.05 20.06 -12.12
CA LYS A 158 -2.90 18.76 -12.79
C LYS A 158 -1.45 18.29 -12.92
N ASN A 159 -0.49 19.18 -12.79
CA ASN A 159 0.94 18.90 -12.85
C ASN A 159 1.61 18.78 -11.49
N GLU A 160 0.83 18.82 -10.39
CA GLU A 160 1.31 18.67 -9.01
C GLU A 160 1.00 17.25 -8.51
N TYR A 161 1.99 16.57 -7.92
CA TYR A 161 1.91 15.16 -7.56
C TYR A 161 2.38 14.91 -6.11
N ALA A 162 1.50 14.51 -5.22
CA ALA A 162 1.88 13.96 -3.93
C ALA A 162 2.30 12.49 -4.09
N ILE A 163 3.52 12.16 -3.74
CA ILE A 163 4.09 10.83 -3.90
C ILE A 163 4.28 10.22 -2.52
N LEU A 164 3.46 9.21 -2.20
CA LEU A 164 3.64 8.42 -0.99
C LEU A 164 4.96 7.63 -1.07
N SER A 165 5.89 7.96 -0.19
CA SER A 165 7.25 7.39 -0.23
C SER A 165 7.56 6.55 1.01
N SER A 166 7.92 5.29 0.76
CA SER A 166 8.42 4.35 1.76
C SER A 166 9.94 4.14 1.69
N GLY A 167 10.64 4.84 0.79
CA GLY A 167 12.06 4.64 0.53
C GLY A 167 12.39 3.36 -0.26
N GLY A 168 11.39 2.62 -0.73
CA GLY A 168 11.54 1.46 -1.61
C GLY A 168 11.66 1.84 -3.09
N LYS A 169 12.04 0.90 -3.94
CA LYS A 169 12.23 1.07 -5.39
C LYS A 169 11.07 1.77 -6.10
N ASP A 170 9.84 1.43 -5.71
CA ASP A 170 8.62 1.89 -6.39
C ASP A 170 8.38 3.39 -6.18
N SER A 171 8.51 3.85 -4.94
CA SER A 171 8.36 5.27 -4.61
C SER A 171 9.52 6.12 -5.14
N LEU A 172 10.74 5.58 -5.13
CA LEU A 172 11.92 6.26 -5.71
C LEU A 172 11.77 6.40 -7.22
N LEU A 173 11.34 5.36 -7.93
CA LEU A 173 11.07 5.43 -9.36
C LEU A 173 9.95 6.41 -9.67
N SER A 174 8.83 6.36 -8.93
CA SER A 174 7.72 7.31 -9.10
C SER A 174 8.17 8.76 -8.93
N TYR A 175 9.01 9.05 -7.94
CA TYR A 175 9.60 10.38 -7.77
C TYR A 175 10.48 10.78 -8.95
N GLY A 176 11.42 9.91 -9.37
CA GLY A 176 12.32 10.22 -10.50
C GLY A 176 11.55 10.56 -11.77
N ILE A 177 10.52 9.77 -12.10
CA ILE A 177 9.65 10.03 -13.25
C ILE A 177 8.94 11.37 -13.11
N ILE A 178 8.30 11.64 -11.98
CA ILE A 178 7.54 12.88 -11.80
C ILE A 178 8.44 14.10 -11.80
N LYS A 179 9.67 13.99 -11.31
CA LYS A 179 10.63 15.10 -11.35
C LYS A 179 10.93 15.58 -12.80
N GLU A 180 10.77 14.69 -13.79
CA GLU A 180 10.94 15.04 -15.21
C GLU A 180 9.66 15.61 -15.86
N ILE A 181 8.47 15.19 -15.40
CA ILE A 181 7.21 15.46 -16.12
C ILE A 181 6.20 16.29 -15.32
N GLY A 182 6.53 16.69 -14.10
CA GLY A 182 5.66 17.47 -13.22
C GLY A 182 6.38 17.97 -11.98
N VAL A 183 5.61 18.39 -10.97
CA VAL A 183 6.12 18.91 -9.71
C VAL A 183 5.89 17.88 -8.59
N PRO A 184 6.95 17.24 -8.07
CA PRO A 184 6.83 16.24 -7.02
C PRO A 184 6.67 16.87 -5.63
N HIS A 185 5.83 16.25 -4.81
CA HIS A 185 5.72 16.48 -3.37
C HIS A 185 5.91 15.14 -2.67
N PRO A 186 7.15 14.73 -2.34
CA PRO A 186 7.39 13.50 -1.59
C PRO A 186 6.78 13.58 -0.19
N VAL A 187 5.94 12.60 0.16
CA VAL A 187 5.28 12.53 1.48
C VAL A 187 5.69 11.25 2.18
N PHE A 188 6.36 11.40 3.31
CA PHE A 188 6.84 10.31 4.14
C PHE A 188 6.01 10.20 5.42
N ILE A 189 5.06 9.29 5.47
CA ILE A 189 4.27 9.06 6.68
C ILE A 189 5.10 8.24 7.69
N ASN A 190 5.46 8.86 8.81
CA ASN A 190 6.12 8.17 9.92
C ASN A 190 5.04 7.60 10.85
N GLU A 191 4.74 6.31 10.73
CA GLU A 191 3.72 5.62 11.53
C GLU A 191 4.25 5.09 12.88
N SER A 192 5.46 5.50 13.29
CA SER A 192 6.12 5.07 14.53
C SER A 192 6.52 3.58 14.58
N GLY A 193 6.46 2.89 13.45
CA GLY A 193 6.80 1.47 13.32
C GLY A 193 8.08 1.23 12.50
N ARG A 194 8.34 -0.05 12.22
CA ARG A 194 9.54 -0.48 11.46
C ARG A 194 9.54 -0.03 9.99
N HIS A 195 8.39 0.31 9.42
CA HIS A 195 8.31 0.85 8.07
C HIS A 195 9.07 2.18 7.94
N TRP A 196 9.11 2.97 9.01
CA TRP A 196 9.89 4.20 9.01
C TRP A 196 11.38 3.97 8.73
N PHE A 197 11.97 2.87 9.20
CA PHE A 197 13.38 2.56 8.95
C PHE A 197 13.70 2.40 7.46
N THR A 198 12.77 1.91 6.65
CA THR A 198 12.97 1.82 5.20
C THR A 198 12.95 3.19 4.52
N ALA A 199 12.25 4.17 5.11
CA ALA A 199 12.07 5.49 4.54
C ALA A 199 13.20 6.49 4.88
N VAL A 200 13.98 6.24 5.93
CA VAL A 200 14.91 7.23 6.52
C VAL A 200 15.94 7.76 5.54
N ASN A 201 16.59 6.90 4.75
CA ASN A 201 17.63 7.35 3.80
C ASN A 201 17.00 8.25 2.72
N ALA A 202 15.92 7.80 2.09
CA ALA A 202 15.23 8.57 1.08
C ALA A 202 14.67 9.89 1.65
N TYR A 203 14.11 9.87 2.86
CA TYR A 203 13.61 11.08 3.51
C TYR A 203 14.73 12.11 3.73
N LYS A 204 15.89 11.70 4.30
CA LYS A 204 17.02 12.58 4.52
C LYS A 204 17.51 13.20 3.20
N HIS A 205 17.67 12.36 2.18
CA HIS A 205 18.08 12.82 0.85
C HIS A 205 17.08 13.83 0.24
N PHE A 206 15.77 13.50 0.26
CA PHE A 206 14.76 14.40 -0.31
C PHE A 206 14.57 15.68 0.51
N GLN A 207 14.80 15.64 1.81
CA GLN A 207 14.77 16.84 2.65
C GLN A 207 15.84 17.88 2.22
N GLU A 208 16.95 17.41 1.66
CA GLU A 208 18.04 18.26 1.18
C GLU A 208 17.80 18.78 -0.24
N ILE A 209 17.25 17.95 -1.14
CA ILE A 209 17.17 18.27 -2.58
C ILE A 209 15.77 18.67 -3.06
N GLU A 210 14.70 18.41 -2.29
CA GLU A 210 13.32 18.63 -2.69
C GLU A 210 12.57 19.46 -1.64
N PRO A 211 12.41 20.78 -1.84
CA PRO A 211 11.76 21.68 -0.87
C PRO A 211 10.31 21.29 -0.52
N ASN A 212 9.65 20.57 -1.43
CA ASN A 212 8.26 20.14 -1.25
C ASN A 212 8.11 18.89 -0.35
N THR A 213 9.21 18.32 0.14
CA THR A 213 9.20 17.12 1.00
C THR A 213 8.46 17.38 2.31
N VAL A 214 7.56 16.45 2.67
CA VAL A 214 6.76 16.52 3.91
C VAL A 214 6.87 15.21 4.69
N LYS A 215 6.90 15.33 6.03
CA LYS A 215 6.93 14.19 6.93
C LYS A 215 5.81 14.29 7.99
N PRO A 216 4.58 13.89 7.67
CA PRO A 216 3.57 13.68 8.69
C PRO A 216 3.97 12.55 9.64
N TRP A 217 3.57 12.67 10.90
CA TRP A 217 3.71 11.61 11.89
C TRP A 217 2.34 11.07 12.28
N CYS A 218 2.26 9.75 12.47
CA CYS A 218 1.06 9.07 12.95
C CYS A 218 1.46 7.95 13.91
N ASN A 219 0.67 7.70 14.95
CA ASN A 219 0.91 6.58 15.86
C ASN A 219 0.08 5.33 15.53
N SER A 220 -0.39 5.18 14.31
CA SER A 220 -1.27 4.07 13.92
C SER A 220 -0.71 2.69 14.24
N ASP A 221 0.61 2.48 14.11
CA ASP A 221 1.24 1.21 14.48
C ASP A 221 1.07 0.88 15.97
N ARG A 222 1.12 1.90 16.83
CA ARG A 222 0.88 1.72 18.27
C ARG A 222 -0.58 1.37 18.57
N ILE A 223 -1.54 1.96 17.83
CA ILE A 223 -2.97 1.62 17.97
C ILE A 223 -3.21 0.19 17.49
N PHE A 224 -2.65 -0.23 16.37
CA PHE A 224 -2.77 -1.60 15.90
C PHE A 224 -2.18 -2.61 16.90
N ASN A 225 -1.03 -2.30 17.50
CA ASN A 225 -0.42 -3.15 18.53
C ASN A 225 -1.27 -3.20 19.81
N TRP A 226 -1.85 -2.06 20.22
CA TRP A 226 -2.76 -2.00 21.35
C TRP A 226 -4.03 -2.83 21.09
N MET A 227 -4.66 -2.69 19.93
CA MET A 227 -5.81 -3.49 19.51
C MET A 227 -5.49 -4.99 19.52
N ALA A 228 -4.34 -5.40 18.98
CA ALA A 228 -3.92 -6.81 18.97
C ALA A 228 -3.77 -7.39 20.39
N LYS A 229 -3.30 -6.59 21.36
CA LYS A 229 -3.20 -7.00 22.78
C LYS A 229 -4.56 -7.21 23.43
N GLN A 230 -5.61 -6.54 22.96
CA GLN A 230 -6.96 -6.71 23.51
C GLN A 230 -7.64 -7.98 22.94
N MET A 231 -7.25 -8.46 21.74
CA MET A 231 -7.89 -9.57 21.07
C MET A 231 -7.64 -10.90 21.80
N PRO A 232 -8.68 -11.60 22.32
CA PRO A 232 -8.51 -12.80 23.15
C PRO A 232 -7.93 -13.98 22.39
N PHE A 233 -8.10 -14.01 21.06
CA PHE A 233 -7.61 -15.06 20.18
C PHE A 233 -6.17 -14.85 19.67
N ILE A 234 -5.54 -13.72 19.97
CA ILE A 234 -4.12 -13.46 19.67
C ILE A 234 -3.26 -14.01 20.81
N ARG A 235 -2.16 -14.68 20.48
CA ARG A 235 -1.20 -15.19 21.46
C ARG A 235 -0.54 -14.02 22.22
N GLU A 236 -0.39 -14.15 23.53
CA GLU A 236 0.18 -13.09 24.37
C GLU A 236 1.60 -12.70 23.99
N ASN A 237 2.38 -13.69 23.53
CA ASN A 237 3.76 -13.50 23.09
C ASN A 237 3.88 -13.09 21.61
N PHE A 238 2.81 -12.63 20.96
CA PHE A 238 2.79 -12.33 19.53
C PHE A 238 3.89 -11.36 19.07
N GLN A 239 4.34 -10.47 19.96
CA GLN A 239 5.43 -9.52 19.66
C GLN A 239 6.78 -10.20 19.45
N ASN A 240 6.97 -11.42 19.99
CA ASN A 240 8.18 -12.23 19.85
C ASN A 240 8.15 -13.15 18.62
N ILE A 241 6.98 -13.30 17.98
CA ILE A 241 6.85 -14.12 16.79
C ILE A 241 7.44 -13.37 15.60
N ARG A 242 8.46 -13.98 14.98
CA ARG A 242 9.10 -13.44 13.77
C ARG A 242 8.37 -13.94 12.53
N ALA A 243 7.47 -13.13 12.00
CA ALA A 243 6.79 -13.39 10.75
C ALA A 243 6.77 -12.12 9.88
N ASP A 244 6.75 -12.29 8.57
CA ASP A 244 6.61 -11.18 7.60
C ASP A 244 5.16 -10.72 7.45
N ILE A 245 4.30 -11.05 8.41
CA ILE A 245 2.88 -10.69 8.43
C ILE A 245 2.51 -10.10 9.78
N TYR A 246 1.41 -9.34 9.81
CA TYR A 246 0.81 -8.84 11.04
C TYR A 246 -0.26 -9.82 11.57
N PRO A 247 -0.54 -9.83 12.87
CA PRO A 247 -1.51 -10.77 13.47
C PRO A 247 -2.89 -10.74 12.80
N ILE A 248 -3.49 -9.55 12.67
CA ILE A 248 -4.85 -9.37 12.13
C ILE A 248 -4.89 -8.31 11.06
N ARG A 249 -4.25 -7.14 11.27
CA ARG A 249 -4.40 -5.98 10.38
C ARG A 249 -3.91 -6.28 8.97
N LEU A 250 -4.65 -5.77 7.99
CA LEU A 250 -4.24 -5.74 6.59
C LEU A 250 -4.26 -4.32 6.03
N TRP A 251 -5.21 -3.52 6.48
CA TRP A 251 -5.49 -2.20 5.96
C TRP A 251 -4.60 -1.14 6.61
N THR A 252 -3.53 -0.76 5.94
CA THR A 252 -2.62 0.30 6.41
C THR A 252 -2.42 1.40 5.38
N VAL A 253 -2.57 1.10 4.10
CA VAL A 253 -2.36 2.06 3.00
C VAL A 253 -3.34 3.21 3.08
N SER A 254 -4.60 2.97 3.45
CA SER A 254 -5.60 4.03 3.63
C SER A 254 -5.22 5.02 4.74
N VAL A 255 -4.60 4.56 5.84
CA VAL A 255 -4.09 5.45 6.91
C VAL A 255 -3.09 6.44 6.34
N PHE A 256 -2.22 5.99 5.44
CA PHE A 256 -1.22 6.84 4.78
C PHE A 256 -1.86 7.76 3.75
N LEU A 257 -2.79 7.27 2.95
CA LEU A 257 -3.51 8.06 1.95
C LEU A 257 -4.34 9.17 2.58
N PHE A 258 -5.07 8.87 3.65
CA PHE A 258 -5.78 9.91 4.39
C PHE A 258 -4.83 10.84 5.14
N GLY A 259 -3.66 10.38 5.53
CA GLY A 259 -2.60 11.22 6.11
C GLY A 259 -1.97 12.21 5.12
N VAL A 260 -2.01 11.93 3.79
CA VAL A 260 -1.51 12.85 2.76
C VAL A 260 -2.54 13.87 2.30
N LEU A 261 -3.84 13.58 2.43
CA LEU A 261 -4.92 14.44 1.94
C LEU A 261 -4.90 15.87 2.47
N PRO A 262 -4.58 16.15 3.76
CA PRO A 262 -4.44 17.54 4.25
C PRO A 262 -3.38 18.31 3.48
N VAL A 263 -2.26 17.67 3.16
CA VAL A 263 -1.16 18.26 2.36
C VAL A 263 -1.63 18.52 0.94
N ALA A 264 -2.25 17.51 0.30
CA ALA A 264 -2.71 17.61 -1.08
C ALA A 264 -3.75 18.74 -1.25
N ARG A 265 -4.73 18.82 -0.34
CA ARG A 265 -5.74 19.88 -0.38
C ARG A 265 -5.16 21.27 -0.14
N LYS A 266 -4.31 21.44 0.87
CA LYS A 266 -3.72 22.73 1.22
C LYS A 266 -2.76 23.26 0.16
N ARG A 267 -2.04 22.37 -0.52
CA ARG A 267 -1.10 22.71 -1.59
C ARG A 267 -1.73 22.68 -2.99
N ASN A 268 -3.03 22.44 -3.10
CA ASN A 268 -3.77 22.36 -4.36
C ASN A 268 -3.22 21.29 -5.32
N ILE A 269 -2.79 20.14 -4.80
CA ILE A 269 -2.21 19.03 -5.56
C ILE A 269 -3.32 18.19 -6.19
N GLY A 270 -3.25 17.97 -7.49
CA GLY A 270 -4.27 17.25 -8.25
C GLY A 270 -4.08 15.73 -8.33
N ASN A 271 -2.91 15.22 -7.95
CA ASN A 271 -2.61 13.80 -8.09
C ASN A 271 -1.97 13.24 -6.82
N ILE A 272 -2.42 12.05 -6.39
CA ILE A 272 -1.79 11.26 -5.33
C ILE A 272 -1.28 9.97 -5.95
N LEU A 273 0.01 9.70 -5.82
CA LEU A 273 0.67 8.53 -6.38
C LEU A 273 1.07 7.54 -5.28
N ILE A 274 0.83 6.27 -5.57
CA ILE A 274 1.31 5.13 -4.79
C ILE A 274 2.04 4.16 -5.71
N GLY A 275 3.13 3.55 -5.23
CA GLY A 275 3.95 2.65 -6.02
C GLY A 275 3.39 1.21 -6.06
N ASN A 276 2.28 1.00 -6.75
CA ASN A 276 1.69 -0.32 -6.97
C ASN A 276 2.08 -0.83 -8.35
N GLU A 277 2.67 -2.01 -8.41
CA GLU A 277 3.14 -2.68 -9.62
C GLU A 277 2.10 -3.64 -10.22
N TYR A 278 2.45 -4.31 -11.31
CA TYR A 278 1.55 -5.18 -12.08
C TYR A 278 0.90 -6.29 -11.25
N ASP A 279 1.63 -6.88 -10.32
CA ASP A 279 1.16 -8.02 -9.53
C ASP A 279 0.19 -7.65 -8.39
N THR A 280 0.10 -6.37 -8.02
CA THR A 280 -0.70 -5.92 -6.87
C THR A 280 -2.20 -6.11 -7.07
N THR A 281 -2.69 -6.15 -8.32
CA THR A 281 -4.11 -6.38 -8.66
C THR A 281 -4.42 -7.84 -9.02
N VAL A 282 -3.49 -8.78 -8.84
CA VAL A 282 -3.77 -10.20 -9.12
C VAL A 282 -4.87 -10.71 -8.20
N LYS A 283 -6.01 -11.09 -8.79
CA LYS A 283 -7.11 -11.72 -8.08
C LYS A 283 -6.81 -13.18 -7.79
N GLY A 284 -7.04 -13.59 -6.54
CA GLY A 284 -7.09 -14.98 -6.11
C GLY A 284 -8.52 -15.43 -5.85
N ASN A 285 -8.74 -16.73 -5.83
CA ASN A 285 -10.00 -17.34 -5.42
C ASN A 285 -9.70 -18.39 -4.34
N PHE A 286 -10.21 -18.18 -3.16
CA PHE A 286 -10.10 -19.11 -2.05
C PHE A 286 -11.50 -19.64 -1.68
N ASN A 287 -11.81 -20.87 -2.04
CA ASN A 287 -13.13 -21.50 -1.81
C ASN A 287 -14.31 -20.62 -2.26
N GLY A 288 -14.21 -20.02 -3.45
CA GLY A 288 -15.24 -19.14 -4.01
C GLY A 288 -15.18 -17.68 -3.50
N ILE A 289 -14.23 -17.36 -2.63
CA ILE A 289 -14.03 -16.01 -2.09
C ILE A 289 -12.94 -15.30 -2.90
N THR A 290 -13.30 -14.18 -3.54
CA THR A 290 -12.33 -13.35 -4.27
C THR A 290 -11.48 -12.56 -3.27
N HIS A 291 -10.17 -12.59 -3.46
CA HIS A 291 -9.19 -11.80 -2.70
C HIS A 291 -8.07 -11.31 -3.62
N TYR A 292 -7.14 -10.50 -3.10
CA TYR A 292 -6.03 -9.94 -3.88
C TYR A 292 -4.68 -10.40 -3.34
N ASN A 293 -3.71 -10.62 -4.24
CA ASN A 293 -2.36 -11.07 -3.88
C ASN A 293 -1.64 -10.05 -2.96
N ALA A 294 -1.75 -8.76 -3.26
CA ALA A 294 -1.18 -7.67 -2.46
C ALA A 294 -2.24 -6.91 -1.66
N LEU A 295 -3.40 -7.53 -1.37
CA LEU A 295 -4.57 -6.98 -0.69
C LEU A 295 -5.37 -5.97 -1.54
N TYR A 296 -6.64 -5.77 -1.19
CA TYR A 296 -7.53 -4.86 -1.90
C TYR A 296 -7.02 -3.42 -1.93
N ASP A 297 -6.43 -2.93 -0.82
CA ASP A 297 -5.95 -1.54 -0.68
C ASP A 297 -4.71 -1.19 -1.53
N GLN A 298 -4.14 -2.17 -2.24
CA GLN A 298 -3.09 -1.97 -3.24
C GLN A 298 -3.56 -2.25 -4.67
N SER A 299 -4.82 -2.65 -4.86
CA SER A 299 -5.38 -2.92 -6.17
C SER A 299 -5.73 -1.64 -6.94
N LYS A 300 -5.82 -1.73 -8.28
CA LYS A 300 -6.32 -0.60 -9.09
C LYS A 300 -7.78 -0.24 -8.75
N TYR A 301 -8.56 -1.21 -8.29
CA TYR A 301 -9.96 -0.99 -7.92
C TYR A 301 -10.09 -0.08 -6.70
N PHE A 302 -9.16 -0.17 -5.77
CA PHE A 302 -9.08 0.74 -4.64
C PHE A 302 -8.66 2.15 -5.06
N ASP A 303 -7.64 2.30 -5.92
CA ASP A 303 -7.25 3.60 -6.47
C ASP A 303 -8.43 4.26 -7.18
N ASN A 304 -9.15 3.50 -7.99
CA ASN A 304 -10.34 3.96 -8.69
C ASN A 304 -11.50 4.32 -7.72
N ALA A 305 -11.67 3.54 -6.65
CA ALA A 305 -12.69 3.83 -5.62
C ALA A 305 -12.38 5.15 -4.89
N LEU A 306 -11.12 5.40 -4.54
CA LEU A 306 -10.68 6.65 -3.93
C LEU A 306 -10.85 7.84 -4.88
N THR A 307 -10.45 7.71 -6.15
CA THR A 307 -10.66 8.76 -7.13
C THR A 307 -12.15 9.10 -7.31
N ARG A 308 -13.04 8.08 -7.34
CA ARG A 308 -14.49 8.31 -7.36
C ARG A 308 -14.98 9.01 -6.10
N TYR A 309 -14.48 8.61 -4.93
CA TYR A 309 -14.80 9.24 -3.65
C TYR A 309 -14.35 10.71 -3.64
N TYR A 310 -13.11 11.00 -4.02
CA TYR A 310 -12.60 12.39 -4.07
C TYR A 310 -13.40 13.27 -5.05
N LYS A 311 -13.81 12.72 -6.18
CA LYS A 311 -14.72 13.42 -7.13
C LYS A 311 -16.08 13.72 -6.52
N LYS A 312 -16.71 12.77 -5.82
CA LYS A 312 -17.99 12.98 -5.12
C LYS A 312 -17.88 14.05 -4.03
N LYS A 313 -16.72 14.14 -3.36
CA LYS A 313 -16.40 15.19 -2.37
C LYS A 313 -16.08 16.54 -3.03
N GLY A 314 -16.07 16.65 -4.36
CA GLY A 314 -15.71 17.86 -5.08
C GLY A 314 -14.23 18.23 -5.01
N TRP A 315 -13.35 17.34 -4.54
CA TRP A 315 -11.92 17.63 -4.40
C TRP A 315 -11.17 17.52 -5.73
N ASN A 316 -11.70 16.78 -6.69
CA ASN A 316 -11.12 16.57 -8.02
C ASN A 316 -9.66 16.08 -8.01
N ILE A 317 -9.28 15.33 -6.98
CA ILE A 317 -7.98 14.69 -6.85
C ILE A 317 -8.05 13.33 -7.53
N TYR A 318 -6.98 12.93 -8.22
CA TYR A 318 -6.81 11.63 -8.83
C TYR A 318 -5.82 10.80 -8.03
N GLN A 319 -6.18 9.55 -7.72
CA GLN A 319 -5.24 8.59 -7.14
C GLN A 319 -5.00 7.46 -8.12
N TYR A 320 -3.74 7.10 -8.31
CA TYR A 320 -3.32 5.99 -9.18
C TYR A 320 -1.85 5.63 -8.96
N SER A 321 -1.41 4.54 -9.61
CA SER A 321 0.00 4.17 -9.73
C SER A 321 0.48 4.34 -11.17
N LEU A 322 1.69 4.87 -11.33
CA LEU A 322 2.38 4.92 -12.63
C LEU A 322 2.90 3.54 -13.06
N LEU A 323 3.07 2.61 -12.12
CA LEU A 323 3.92 1.42 -12.27
C LEU A 323 3.14 0.15 -12.64
N ARG A 324 1.81 0.23 -12.77
CA ARG A 324 0.97 -0.98 -12.96
C ARG A 324 1.25 -1.78 -14.24
N SER A 325 1.88 -1.19 -15.25
CA SER A 325 2.33 -1.90 -16.45
C SER A 325 3.70 -2.55 -16.32
N LEU A 326 4.39 -2.36 -15.18
CA LEU A 326 5.77 -2.81 -14.96
C LEU A 326 5.82 -4.01 -14.02
N SER A 327 6.75 -4.93 -14.30
CA SER A 327 7.20 -5.94 -13.35
C SER A 327 8.15 -5.32 -12.31
N GLU A 328 8.33 -6.01 -11.18
CA GLU A 328 9.31 -5.62 -10.17
C GLU A 328 10.74 -5.49 -10.75
N LEU A 329 11.11 -6.40 -11.66
CA LEU A 329 12.41 -6.39 -12.32
C LEU A 329 12.57 -5.19 -13.26
N LEU A 330 11.54 -4.86 -14.04
CA LEU A 330 11.57 -3.71 -14.95
C LEU A 330 11.57 -2.37 -14.18
N ILE A 331 10.83 -2.27 -13.08
CA ILE A 331 10.89 -1.13 -12.15
C ILE A 331 12.33 -0.92 -11.67
N LEU A 332 12.98 -1.98 -11.22
CA LEU A 332 14.35 -1.88 -10.74
C LEU A 332 15.32 -1.53 -11.88
N LYS A 333 15.15 -2.10 -13.09
CA LYS A 333 15.95 -1.76 -14.28
C LYS A 333 15.88 -0.26 -14.61
N ILE A 334 14.68 0.32 -14.62
CA ILE A 334 14.53 1.76 -14.89
C ILE A 334 15.18 2.57 -13.77
N LEU A 335 14.96 2.22 -12.51
CA LEU A 335 15.52 2.93 -11.37
C LEU A 335 17.06 2.96 -11.41
N VAL A 336 17.70 1.80 -11.61
CA VAL A 336 19.17 1.71 -11.57
C VAL A 336 19.85 2.34 -12.78
N LYS A 337 19.20 2.30 -13.96
CA LYS A 337 19.77 2.82 -15.21
C LYS A 337 19.52 4.31 -15.41
N ARG A 338 18.34 4.83 -15.00
CA ARG A 338 17.96 6.22 -15.21
C ARG A 338 18.19 7.09 -13.97
N TYR A 339 18.01 6.55 -12.76
CA TYR A 339 18.07 7.28 -11.49
C TYR A 339 18.99 6.59 -10.47
N PRO A 340 20.28 6.34 -10.81
CA PRO A 340 21.19 5.61 -9.92
C PRO A 340 21.40 6.30 -8.57
N GLU A 341 21.33 7.62 -8.51
CA GLU A 341 21.45 8.41 -7.27
C GLU A 341 20.25 8.18 -6.33
N LEU A 342 19.05 7.97 -6.88
CA LEU A 342 17.88 7.61 -6.09
C LEU A 342 17.99 6.17 -5.59
N GLN A 343 18.49 5.26 -6.42
CA GLN A 343 18.68 3.86 -6.04
C GLN A 343 19.66 3.69 -4.86
N GLN A 344 20.63 4.58 -4.69
CA GLN A 344 21.50 4.62 -3.51
C GLN A 344 20.72 4.75 -2.19
N GLN A 345 19.55 5.37 -2.22
CA GLN A 345 18.71 5.60 -1.04
C GLN A 345 17.76 4.42 -0.75
N GLN A 346 17.73 3.42 -1.64
CA GLN A 346 16.79 2.32 -1.55
C GLN A 346 17.04 1.44 -0.34
N ILE A 347 16.03 1.29 0.52
CA ILE A 347 15.96 0.26 1.56
C ILE A 347 14.63 -0.48 1.40
N SER A 348 14.69 -1.79 1.10
CA SER A 348 13.49 -2.60 0.86
C SER A 348 13.17 -3.57 2.02
N CYS A 349 13.95 -3.56 3.09
CA CYS A 349 13.95 -4.55 4.16
C CYS A 349 13.49 -3.95 5.49
N HIS A 350 12.39 -4.46 6.09
CA HIS A 350 11.89 -4.00 7.39
C HIS A 350 12.81 -4.38 8.58
N ALA A 351 13.78 -5.27 8.37
CA ALA A 351 14.82 -5.60 9.33
C ALA A 351 16.10 -4.77 9.13
N ALA A 352 15.97 -3.61 8.45
CA ALA A 352 17.07 -2.67 8.29
C ALA A 352 17.60 -2.20 9.65
N HIS A 353 18.89 -1.86 9.69
CA HIS A 353 19.58 -1.39 10.88
C HIS A 353 20.34 -0.11 10.58
N GLU A 354 20.51 0.71 11.60
CA GLU A 354 21.29 1.95 11.51
C GLU A 354 22.76 1.72 11.81
N LYS A 355 23.63 2.36 11.03
CA LYS A 355 25.04 2.49 11.28
C LYS A 355 25.50 3.88 10.81
N GLU A 356 26.16 4.63 11.67
CA GLU A 356 26.72 5.97 11.37
C GLU A 356 25.70 6.92 10.72
N GLY A 357 24.46 6.91 11.23
CA GLY A 357 23.38 7.79 10.75
C GLY A 357 22.71 7.38 9.44
N ARG A 358 23.10 6.23 8.85
CA ARG A 358 22.52 5.66 7.63
C ARG A 358 21.87 4.31 7.93
N MET A 359 20.76 4.04 7.24
CA MET A 359 20.11 2.73 7.27
C MET A 359 20.76 1.77 6.27
N TYR A 360 20.93 0.53 6.66
CA TYR A 360 21.47 -0.57 5.85
C TYR A 360 20.50 -1.75 5.83
N PRO A 361 20.40 -2.48 4.69
CA PRO A 361 19.58 -3.69 4.63
C PRO A 361 20.16 -4.80 5.51
N CYS A 362 19.31 -5.71 6.03
CA CYS A 362 19.78 -6.81 6.87
C CYS A 362 20.62 -7.87 6.13
N GLY A 363 20.51 -7.95 4.81
CA GLY A 363 21.23 -8.89 3.95
C GLY A 363 20.75 -10.35 3.99
N ASN A 364 19.85 -10.73 4.93
CA ASN A 364 19.51 -12.14 5.17
C ASN A 364 18.04 -12.51 4.85
N CYS A 365 17.13 -11.54 4.79
CA CYS A 365 15.71 -11.82 4.56
C CYS A 365 15.41 -12.11 3.08
N GLU A 366 14.20 -12.61 2.82
CA GLU A 366 13.73 -12.90 1.47
C GLU A 366 13.81 -11.69 0.56
N LYS A 367 13.36 -10.51 1.01
CA LYS A 367 13.44 -9.26 0.24
C LYS A 367 14.88 -8.89 -0.12
N CYS A 368 15.85 -9.09 0.79
CA CYS A 368 17.25 -8.77 0.52
C CYS A 368 17.83 -9.68 -0.58
N ARG A 369 17.66 -11.02 -0.47
CA ARG A 369 18.18 -11.93 -1.51
C ARG A 369 17.52 -11.70 -2.87
N ARG A 370 16.21 -11.34 -2.91
CA ARG A 370 15.49 -11.02 -4.13
C ARG A 370 16.05 -9.75 -4.78
N ILE A 371 16.23 -8.66 -4.03
CA ILE A 371 16.84 -7.42 -4.54
C ILE A 371 18.27 -7.66 -5.03
N VAL A 372 19.08 -8.39 -4.27
CA VAL A 372 20.45 -8.77 -4.69
C VAL A 372 20.40 -9.55 -6.02
N GLY A 373 19.54 -10.56 -6.12
CA GLY A 373 19.37 -11.34 -7.36
C GLY A 373 18.97 -10.46 -8.55
N MET A 374 17.98 -9.59 -8.38
CA MET A 374 17.54 -8.69 -9.43
C MET A 374 18.62 -7.68 -9.86
N LEU A 375 19.36 -7.11 -8.93
CA LEU A 375 20.48 -6.20 -9.26
C LEU A 375 21.58 -6.94 -10.04
N LYS A 376 21.94 -8.14 -9.62
CA LYS A 376 22.97 -8.95 -10.31
C LYS A 376 22.55 -9.36 -11.72
N VAL A 377 21.29 -9.73 -11.97
CA VAL A 377 20.83 -10.03 -13.34
C VAL A 377 20.75 -8.79 -14.24
N LEU A 378 20.69 -7.59 -13.65
CA LEU A 378 20.74 -6.31 -14.36
C LEU A 378 22.18 -5.78 -14.55
N ASP A 379 23.20 -6.55 -14.15
CA ASP A 379 24.61 -6.17 -14.16
C ASP A 379 24.90 -4.92 -13.33
N GLU A 380 24.21 -4.79 -12.19
CA GLU A 380 24.32 -3.68 -11.25
C GLU A 380 24.94 -4.13 -9.91
N ASP A 381 25.62 -3.18 -9.25
CA ASP A 381 26.28 -3.44 -7.98
C ASP A 381 25.32 -3.22 -6.79
N PRO A 382 24.97 -4.29 -6.02
CA PRO A 382 24.15 -4.14 -4.83
C PRO A 382 24.81 -3.30 -3.71
N ASN A 383 26.13 -3.14 -3.71
CA ASN A 383 26.83 -2.28 -2.74
C ASN A 383 26.32 -0.84 -2.80
N ARG A 384 25.88 -0.37 -3.97
CA ARG A 384 25.34 0.99 -4.15
C ARG A 384 24.21 1.31 -3.15
N CYS A 385 23.32 0.36 -2.82
CA CYS A 385 22.27 0.53 -1.83
C CYS A 385 22.57 -0.12 -0.47
N GLY A 386 23.86 -0.37 -0.18
CA GLY A 386 24.36 -0.71 1.15
C GLY A 386 24.44 -2.19 1.48
N TYR A 387 24.36 -3.09 0.48
CA TYR A 387 24.73 -4.50 0.70
C TYR A 387 26.25 -4.64 0.75
N ARG A 388 26.75 -5.56 1.59
CA ARG A 388 28.15 -5.93 1.65
C ARG A 388 28.41 -7.17 0.79
N ASP A 389 29.66 -7.40 0.36
CA ASP A 389 30.03 -8.53 -0.50
C ASP A 389 29.65 -9.89 0.13
N ASP A 390 29.85 -10.06 1.45
CA ASP A 390 29.44 -11.27 2.16
C ASP A 390 27.91 -11.49 2.15
N GLN A 391 27.14 -10.44 2.15
CA GLN A 391 25.66 -10.49 2.05
C GLN A 391 25.20 -10.78 0.62
N ILE A 392 25.90 -10.25 -0.38
CA ILE A 392 25.64 -10.50 -1.80
C ILE A 392 25.87 -11.97 -2.11
N GLU A 393 27.02 -12.50 -1.72
CA GLU A 393 27.38 -13.91 -1.91
C GLU A 393 26.38 -14.86 -1.25
N LYS A 394 26.09 -14.65 0.05
CA LYS A 394 25.08 -15.42 0.79
C LYS A 394 23.67 -15.31 0.18
N GLY A 395 23.32 -14.12 -0.34
CA GLY A 395 22.05 -13.90 -1.03
C GLY A 395 21.90 -14.75 -2.28
N LEU A 396 22.94 -14.78 -3.14
CA LEU A 396 22.98 -15.60 -4.35
C LEU A 396 23.00 -17.10 -4.02
N GLN A 397 23.80 -17.51 -3.03
CA GLN A 397 23.80 -18.88 -2.54
C GLN A 397 22.42 -19.31 -2.06
N SER A 398 21.75 -18.47 -1.26
CA SER A 398 20.40 -18.74 -0.77
C SER A 398 19.37 -18.87 -1.89
N LEU A 399 19.53 -18.14 -3.01
CA LEU A 399 18.66 -18.28 -4.19
C LEU A 399 18.87 -19.62 -4.92
N SER A 400 20.00 -20.27 -4.75
CA SER A 400 20.21 -21.64 -5.27
C SER A 400 19.35 -22.69 -4.55
N GLU A 401 18.83 -22.37 -3.34
CA GLU A 401 18.13 -23.32 -2.46
C GLU A 401 16.69 -22.88 -2.13
N LYS A 402 16.38 -21.59 -2.23
CA LYS A 402 15.11 -21.01 -1.77
C LYS A 402 14.46 -20.14 -2.83
N SER A 403 13.15 -20.25 -2.98
CA SER A 403 12.33 -19.40 -3.85
C SER A 403 12.21 -17.96 -3.32
N VAL A 404 11.61 -17.09 -4.10
CA VAL A 404 11.24 -15.72 -3.76
C VAL A 404 9.72 -15.54 -3.72
N LYS A 405 9.26 -14.57 -2.93
CA LYS A 405 7.85 -14.19 -2.84
C LYS A 405 7.52 -13.17 -3.95
N GLN A 406 7.25 -13.67 -5.14
CA GLN A 406 6.74 -12.93 -6.30
C GLN A 406 5.65 -13.75 -6.97
N ILE A 407 4.88 -13.17 -7.89
CA ILE A 407 4.00 -13.98 -8.73
C ILE A 407 4.84 -14.98 -9.54
N SER A 408 4.24 -16.12 -9.87
CA SER A 408 4.97 -17.28 -10.41
C SER A 408 5.79 -16.98 -11.66
N SER A 409 5.25 -16.17 -12.60
CA SER A 409 5.97 -15.79 -13.83
C SER A 409 7.16 -14.88 -13.57
N ASP A 410 7.03 -13.90 -12.67
CA ASP A 410 8.11 -12.97 -12.33
C ASP A 410 9.25 -13.69 -11.60
N ALA A 411 8.92 -14.55 -10.62
CA ALA A 411 9.88 -15.41 -9.95
C ALA A 411 10.58 -16.35 -10.94
N ALA A 412 9.81 -17.00 -11.82
CA ALA A 412 10.36 -17.96 -12.80
C ALA A 412 11.32 -17.28 -13.78
N HIS A 413 10.98 -16.07 -14.24
CA HIS A 413 11.86 -15.30 -15.12
C HIS A 413 13.15 -14.84 -14.42
N LEU A 414 13.05 -14.40 -13.16
CA LEU A 414 14.23 -14.06 -12.36
C LEU A 414 15.19 -15.27 -12.23
N PHE A 415 14.67 -16.45 -11.87
CA PHE A 415 15.48 -17.67 -11.78
C PHE A 415 16.06 -18.09 -13.13
N TYR A 416 15.31 -17.92 -14.22
CA TYR A 416 15.83 -18.13 -15.58
C TYR A 416 17.05 -17.23 -15.87
N LEU A 417 16.96 -15.93 -15.59
CA LEU A 417 18.05 -14.98 -15.79
C LEU A 417 19.26 -15.27 -14.87
N LEU A 418 19.03 -15.59 -13.60
CA LEU A 418 20.09 -15.96 -12.66
C LEU A 418 20.89 -17.16 -13.15
N LYS A 419 20.21 -18.17 -13.71
CA LYS A 419 20.86 -19.33 -14.30
C LYS A 419 21.60 -18.99 -15.59
N SER A 420 20.96 -18.31 -16.53
CA SER A 420 21.55 -17.96 -17.83
C SER A 420 22.83 -17.14 -17.69
N LYS A 421 22.96 -16.37 -16.60
CA LYS A 421 24.16 -15.59 -16.25
C LYS A 421 25.11 -16.32 -15.29
N ASN A 422 24.88 -17.59 -14.98
CA ASN A 422 25.70 -18.38 -14.04
C ASN A 422 25.86 -17.70 -12.65
N LEU A 423 24.84 -16.97 -12.17
CA LEU A 423 24.86 -16.27 -10.90
C LEU A 423 24.47 -17.17 -9.71
N ILE A 424 23.80 -18.28 -9.99
CA ILE A 424 23.41 -19.31 -9.01
C ILE A 424 23.75 -20.69 -9.53
N ALA A 425 23.85 -21.67 -8.61
CA ALA A 425 24.15 -23.06 -8.97
C ALA A 425 23.05 -23.65 -9.87
N ASP A 426 23.46 -24.38 -10.91
CA ASP A 426 22.55 -25.16 -11.75
C ASP A 426 22.22 -26.50 -11.08
N ASN A 427 21.26 -26.50 -10.18
CA ASN A 427 20.76 -27.66 -9.44
C ASN A 427 19.27 -27.93 -9.75
N GLU A 428 18.70 -28.98 -9.17
CA GLU A 428 17.30 -29.35 -9.38
C GLU A 428 16.35 -28.23 -9.01
N HIS A 429 16.59 -27.52 -7.91
CA HIS A 429 15.75 -26.41 -7.43
C HIS A 429 15.72 -25.26 -8.46
N SER A 430 16.88 -24.81 -8.91
CA SER A 430 16.98 -23.71 -9.87
C SER A 430 16.43 -24.08 -11.26
N ARG A 431 16.59 -25.37 -11.69
CA ARG A 431 16.01 -25.88 -12.94
C ARG A 431 14.49 -25.91 -12.89
N ARG A 432 13.91 -26.34 -11.76
CA ARG A 432 12.45 -26.39 -11.57
C ARG A 432 11.82 -25.01 -11.56
N LEU A 433 12.47 -24.02 -10.97
CA LEU A 433 11.93 -22.65 -10.84
C LEU A 433 12.15 -21.80 -12.10
N GLY A 434 13.30 -21.95 -12.77
CA GLY A 434 13.69 -21.07 -13.88
C GLY A 434 12.96 -21.38 -15.17
N LYS A 435 12.11 -20.44 -15.62
CA LYS A 435 11.43 -20.50 -16.93
C LYS A 435 11.42 -19.11 -17.55
N GLU A 436 11.70 -19.03 -18.85
CA GLU A 436 11.63 -17.76 -19.58
C GLU A 436 10.20 -17.24 -19.69
N HIS A 437 10.03 -15.95 -19.37
CA HIS A 437 8.80 -15.19 -19.50
C HIS A 437 9.17 -13.80 -20.08
N LYS A 438 9.23 -13.69 -21.41
CA LYS A 438 9.68 -12.47 -22.10
C LYS A 438 8.84 -11.24 -21.77
N GLU A 439 7.56 -11.43 -21.51
CA GLU A 439 6.64 -10.36 -21.12
C GLU A 439 7.05 -9.63 -19.83
N ILE A 440 7.90 -10.24 -18.98
CA ILE A 440 8.35 -9.63 -17.73
C ILE A 440 9.20 -8.37 -17.97
N MET A 441 9.97 -8.35 -19.06
CA MET A 441 10.79 -7.21 -19.45
C MET A 441 10.07 -6.25 -20.39
N SER A 442 8.80 -6.49 -20.69
CA SER A 442 7.94 -5.63 -21.52
C SER A 442 6.94 -4.82 -20.68
N LEU A 443 6.42 -3.73 -21.23
CA LEU A 443 5.24 -3.07 -20.67
C LEU A 443 4.03 -3.99 -20.86
N ARG A 444 3.39 -4.38 -19.76
CA ARG A 444 2.27 -5.34 -19.77
C ARG A 444 0.95 -4.62 -19.57
N PHE A 445 0.04 -4.78 -20.51
CA PHE A 445 -1.32 -4.27 -20.40
C PHE A 445 -2.33 -5.41 -20.43
N ASP A 446 -3.26 -5.42 -19.50
CA ASP A 446 -4.42 -6.30 -19.50
C ASP A 446 -5.63 -5.62 -18.85
N ASN A 447 -6.82 -6.16 -19.10
CA ASN A 447 -8.08 -5.55 -18.68
C ASN A 447 -8.32 -5.61 -17.16
N GLU A 448 -7.63 -6.50 -16.45
CA GLU A 448 -7.84 -6.68 -15.02
C GLU A 448 -6.82 -5.94 -14.15
N ARG A 449 -5.58 -5.76 -14.63
CA ARG A 449 -4.46 -5.33 -13.77
C ARG A 449 -3.89 -3.98 -14.16
N SER A 450 -3.77 -3.71 -15.45
CA SER A 450 -3.03 -2.54 -15.95
C SER A 450 -3.69 -1.98 -17.21
N LEU A 451 -4.72 -1.18 -17.03
CA LEU A 451 -5.35 -0.46 -18.14
C LEU A 451 -4.73 0.92 -18.32
N MET A 452 -4.52 1.32 -19.57
CA MET A 452 -4.14 2.71 -19.86
C MET A 452 -5.26 3.69 -19.47
N SER A 453 -6.51 3.25 -19.48
CA SER A 453 -7.65 4.06 -19.02
C SER A 453 -7.59 4.46 -17.54
N ASP A 454 -6.82 3.74 -16.71
CA ASP A 454 -6.64 4.08 -15.28
C ASP A 454 -5.70 5.27 -15.08
N LEU A 455 -4.98 5.71 -16.12
CA LEU A 455 -4.08 6.86 -16.08
C LEU A 455 -4.72 8.11 -16.72
N PRO A 456 -4.59 9.30 -16.12
CA PRO A 456 -5.00 10.56 -16.77
C PRO A 456 -4.30 10.77 -18.12
N LYS A 457 -5.04 11.25 -19.14
CA LYS A 457 -4.51 11.34 -20.52
C LYS A 457 -3.21 12.14 -20.65
N HIS A 458 -3.07 13.23 -19.88
CA HIS A 458 -1.93 14.13 -19.99
C HIS A 458 -0.58 13.51 -19.60
N ILE A 459 -0.59 12.45 -18.74
CA ILE A 459 0.64 11.80 -18.27
C ILE A 459 1.08 10.63 -19.15
N ARG A 460 0.18 10.07 -19.97
CA ARG A 460 0.42 8.80 -20.70
C ARG A 460 1.60 8.85 -21.65
N GLN A 461 1.64 9.86 -22.51
CA GLN A 461 2.69 9.97 -23.53
C GLN A 461 4.09 10.17 -22.93
N PRO A 462 4.34 11.11 -22.02
CA PRO A 462 5.66 11.25 -21.40
C PRO A 462 6.06 10.02 -20.60
N LEU A 463 5.11 9.36 -19.92
CA LEU A 463 5.36 8.14 -19.17
C LEU A 463 5.79 6.98 -20.10
N LEU A 464 5.04 6.75 -21.18
CA LEU A 464 5.38 5.71 -22.16
C LEU A 464 6.74 5.93 -22.79
N LYS A 465 7.11 7.19 -23.08
CA LYS A 465 8.43 7.53 -23.64
C LYS A 465 9.54 7.05 -22.70
N ILE A 466 9.44 7.36 -21.39
CA ILE A 466 10.43 6.92 -20.40
C ILE A 466 10.47 5.39 -20.31
N PHE A 467 9.34 4.72 -20.22
CA PHE A 467 9.29 3.29 -20.03
C PHE A 467 9.83 2.50 -21.23
N GLN A 468 9.56 2.95 -22.46
CA GLN A 468 10.00 2.27 -23.66
C GLN A 468 11.52 2.29 -23.86
N GLU A 469 12.23 3.28 -23.30
CA GLU A 469 13.71 3.32 -23.35
C GLU A 469 14.35 2.11 -22.66
N TYR A 470 13.62 1.47 -21.71
CA TYR A 470 14.16 0.39 -20.87
C TYR A 470 13.44 -0.95 -21.05
N SER A 471 12.26 -0.95 -21.64
CA SER A 471 11.47 -2.18 -21.86
C SER A 471 11.86 -2.87 -23.17
N GLU A 472 11.57 -4.16 -23.25
CA GLU A 472 11.76 -4.98 -24.46
C GLU A 472 10.50 -4.97 -25.36
N GLY A 473 9.73 -3.89 -25.30
CA GLY A 473 8.52 -3.70 -26.07
C GLY A 473 7.28 -3.51 -25.20
N THR A 474 6.13 -3.54 -25.84
CA THR A 474 4.82 -3.43 -25.20
C THR A 474 3.95 -4.60 -25.62
N VAL A 475 3.31 -5.25 -24.65
CA VAL A 475 2.44 -6.40 -24.87
C VAL A 475 1.10 -6.20 -24.19
N GLN A 476 0.06 -6.75 -24.83
CA GLN A 476 -1.29 -6.80 -24.28
C GLN A 476 -1.73 -8.26 -24.13
N LEU A 477 -2.39 -8.58 -23.01
CA LEU A 477 -2.97 -9.90 -22.80
C LEU A 477 -4.29 -10.00 -23.59
N LYS A 478 -4.31 -10.87 -24.59
CA LYS A 478 -5.49 -11.20 -25.42
C LYS A 478 -5.64 -12.73 -25.45
N ASP A 479 -6.80 -13.24 -25.14
CA ASP A 479 -7.09 -14.68 -25.13
C ASP A 479 -6.02 -15.52 -24.40
N ARG A 480 -5.59 -15.05 -23.23
CA ARG A 480 -4.53 -15.65 -22.38
C ARG A 480 -3.15 -15.70 -23.03
N LYS A 481 -2.90 -14.93 -24.07
CA LYS A 481 -1.59 -14.81 -24.74
C LYS A 481 -1.12 -13.37 -24.75
N TRP A 482 0.16 -13.18 -24.56
CA TRP A 482 0.80 -11.87 -24.70
C TRP A 482 1.05 -11.58 -26.18
N VAL A 483 0.46 -10.49 -26.66
CA VAL A 483 0.55 -10.05 -28.06
C VAL A 483 1.24 -8.69 -28.09
N SER A 484 2.24 -8.54 -28.95
CA SER A 484 2.92 -7.24 -29.15
C SER A 484 1.93 -6.22 -29.73
N ILE A 485 1.99 -5.00 -29.19
CA ILE A 485 1.16 -3.87 -29.62
C ILE A 485 2.00 -2.60 -29.73
N ASN A 486 1.49 -1.63 -30.48
CA ASN A 486 2.03 -0.27 -30.47
C ASN A 486 1.24 0.58 -29.46
N PRO A 487 1.81 0.96 -28.29
CA PRO A 487 1.05 1.66 -27.27
C PRO A 487 0.60 3.06 -27.71
N TYR A 488 1.27 3.68 -28.66
CA TYR A 488 0.90 5.01 -29.16
C TYR A 488 -0.36 5.00 -30.03
N SER A 489 -0.51 4.02 -30.92
CA SER A 489 -1.74 3.87 -31.72
C SER A 489 -2.88 3.20 -30.92
N ASP A 490 -2.54 2.21 -30.09
CA ASP A 490 -3.52 1.29 -29.53
C ASP A 490 -4.05 1.70 -28.17
N LEU A 491 -3.27 2.48 -27.38
CA LEU A 491 -3.61 2.75 -25.99
C LEU A 491 -3.74 4.23 -25.60
N LEU A 492 -3.01 5.16 -26.26
CA LEU A 492 -2.96 6.57 -25.82
C LEU A 492 -4.32 7.25 -25.80
N ASN A 493 -5.16 6.96 -26.80
CA ASN A 493 -6.45 7.63 -27.00
C ASN A 493 -7.63 7.00 -26.26
N ILE A 494 -7.41 5.89 -25.54
CA ILE A 494 -8.46 5.26 -24.72
C ILE A 494 -8.97 6.28 -23.69
N ASP A 495 -10.27 6.38 -23.52
CA ASP A 495 -10.84 7.31 -22.55
C ASP A 495 -10.45 6.93 -21.13
N TYR A 496 -10.30 7.96 -20.28
CA TYR A 496 -10.07 7.77 -18.85
C TYR A 496 -11.33 7.17 -18.21
N PHE A 497 -11.19 6.00 -17.62
CA PHE A 497 -12.29 5.26 -17.03
C PHE A 497 -11.90 4.63 -15.69
N LEU A 498 -12.74 4.78 -14.69
CA LEU A 498 -12.54 4.27 -13.33
C LEU A 498 -13.35 2.97 -13.15
N GLN A 499 -12.79 1.86 -13.60
CA GLN A 499 -13.41 0.53 -13.49
C GLN A 499 -13.73 0.18 -12.04
N LYS A 500 -14.90 -0.42 -11.78
CA LYS A 500 -15.24 -1.00 -10.48
C LYS A 500 -14.86 -2.49 -10.44
N GLU A 501 -14.77 -3.02 -9.21
CA GLU A 501 -14.33 -4.41 -8.97
C GLU A 501 -15.19 -5.46 -9.70
N ASN A 502 -16.49 -5.19 -9.88
CA ASN A 502 -17.47 -6.13 -10.45
C ASN A 502 -17.92 -5.72 -11.87
N GLU A 503 -17.24 -4.79 -12.50
CA GLU A 503 -17.38 -4.42 -13.91
C GLU A 503 -16.22 -5.04 -14.70
#